data_3e2797cde6ec83622bf7794f4724d39a
#
_entry.id   3e2797cde6ec83622bf7794f4724d39a
#
_cell.length_a   1.000
_cell.length_b   1.000
_cell.length_c   1.000
_cell.angle_alpha   90.00
_cell.angle_beta   90.00
_cell.angle_gamma   90.00
#
_symmetry.space_group_name_H-M   'P 1'
#
loop_
_entity.id
_entity.type
_entity.pdbx_description
1 polymer ?
#
loop_
_entity_poly.entity_id
_entity_poly.type
_entity_poly.pdbx_seq_one_letter_code
_entity_poly.pdbx_strand_id
1 'polypeptide(L)'
;MEKDTRYKLIEAGEKLFSEGGLSGVSIRELSKEAAANSALISYHFGSKEGLYSTILEKQFSPIGMLLDSVSGIKASPTEKIIKYAQGVAIVHGKMPFFTKFLMGEIINPSRFFEPLIQKYIHRVYGFLTNTLREGIDCGEFRKDMDVNAAALALVGMLNFYFISRPISRRFVPDGTMQGEKFIVQAVEIFLNGVKEYGDE
;
A
#
# COMPACT_ATOMS: atom_id res chain seq x y z
N MET A 1 29.13 0.80 -12.59
CA MET A 1 28.81 2.18 -13.06
C MET A 1 27.36 2.29 -13.58
N GLU A 2 26.96 1.53 -14.58
CA GLU A 2 25.63 1.68 -15.22
C GLU A 2 24.46 1.29 -14.31
N LYS A 3 24.54 0.16 -13.59
CA LYS A 3 23.55 -0.24 -12.57
C LYS A 3 23.43 0.77 -11.43
N ASP A 4 24.53 1.40 -11.05
CA ASP A 4 24.56 2.43 -10.00
C ASP A 4 23.82 3.70 -10.42
N THR A 5 23.97 4.15 -11.67
CA THR A 5 23.26 5.34 -12.16
C THR A 5 21.75 5.12 -12.29
N ARG A 6 21.32 3.96 -12.79
CA ARG A 6 19.88 3.60 -12.84
C ARG A 6 19.27 3.60 -11.45
N TYR A 7 19.98 3.08 -10.46
CA TYR A 7 19.51 3.07 -9.07
C TYR A 7 19.40 4.48 -8.49
N LYS A 8 20.43 5.34 -8.68
CA LYS A 8 20.40 6.75 -8.24
C LYS A 8 19.24 7.54 -8.84
N LEU A 9 18.90 7.29 -10.12
CA LEU A 9 17.75 7.92 -10.76
C LEU A 9 16.42 7.46 -10.15
N ILE A 10 16.30 6.19 -9.78
CA ILE A 10 15.11 5.69 -9.06
C ILE A 10 15.00 6.34 -7.68
N GLU A 11 16.08 6.38 -6.89
CA GLU A 11 16.08 7.01 -5.56
C GLU A 11 15.73 8.51 -5.62
N ALA A 12 16.33 9.24 -6.56
CA ALA A 12 16.00 10.64 -6.80
C ALA A 12 14.53 10.83 -7.20
N GLY A 13 14.03 9.95 -8.06
CA GLY A 13 12.64 9.96 -8.47
C GLY A 13 11.67 9.62 -7.33
N GLU A 14 11.98 8.61 -6.51
CA GLU A 14 11.18 8.27 -5.32
C GLU A 14 11.02 9.49 -4.39
N LYS A 15 12.11 10.18 -4.12
CA LYS A 15 12.11 11.37 -3.28
C LYS A 15 11.28 12.50 -3.90
N LEU A 16 11.62 12.91 -5.12
CA LEU A 16 11.01 14.09 -5.76
C LEU A 16 9.54 13.85 -6.14
N PHE A 17 9.24 12.73 -6.78
CA PHE A 17 7.86 12.43 -7.19
C PHE A 17 6.92 12.16 -6.01
N SER A 18 7.42 11.64 -4.89
CA SER A 18 6.59 11.47 -3.69
C SER A 18 6.08 12.79 -3.10
N GLU A 19 6.68 13.91 -3.47
CA GLU A 19 6.33 15.25 -2.98
C GLU A 19 5.64 16.08 -4.06
N GLY A 20 6.16 16.07 -5.29
CA GLY A 20 5.69 16.91 -6.39
C GLY A 20 4.76 16.21 -7.39
N GLY A 21 4.57 14.89 -7.28
CA GLY A 21 3.87 14.10 -8.31
C GLY A 21 4.58 14.09 -9.67
N LEU A 22 3.96 13.47 -10.66
CA LEU A 22 4.54 13.38 -12.01
C LEU A 22 4.72 14.75 -12.67
N SER A 23 3.72 15.63 -12.57
CA SER A 23 3.73 16.94 -13.24
C SER A 23 4.58 17.99 -12.56
N GLY A 24 4.75 17.92 -11.25
CA GLY A 24 5.50 18.90 -10.46
C GLY A 24 7.02 18.73 -10.49
N VAL A 25 7.55 17.68 -11.13
CA VAL A 25 8.99 17.36 -11.15
C VAL A 25 9.54 17.43 -12.58
N SER A 26 10.62 18.18 -12.77
CA SER A 26 11.32 18.32 -14.05
C SER A 26 12.46 17.30 -14.19
N ILE A 27 12.84 16.99 -15.45
CA ILE A 27 14.01 16.16 -15.77
C ILE A 27 15.30 16.79 -15.19
N ARG A 28 15.36 18.12 -15.15
CA ARG A 28 16.53 18.86 -14.61
C ARG A 28 16.69 18.64 -13.10
N GLU A 29 15.59 18.65 -12.36
CA GLU A 29 15.60 18.37 -10.90
C GLU A 29 16.00 16.92 -10.61
N LEU A 30 15.45 15.96 -11.37
CA LEU A 30 15.80 14.55 -11.27
C LEU A 30 17.31 14.32 -11.53
N SER A 31 17.85 14.94 -12.59
CA SER A 31 19.25 14.83 -12.94
C SER A 31 20.17 15.43 -11.90
N LYS A 32 19.79 16.58 -11.34
CA LYS A 32 20.52 17.26 -10.28
C LYS A 32 20.53 16.42 -8.99
N GLU A 33 19.38 15.91 -8.57
CA GLU A 33 19.25 15.08 -7.36
C GLU A 33 20.03 13.77 -7.49
N ALA A 34 19.96 13.12 -8.66
CA ALA A 34 20.68 11.87 -8.93
C ALA A 34 22.19 12.07 -9.21
N ALA A 35 22.67 13.31 -9.30
CA ALA A 35 24.02 13.65 -9.80
C ALA A 35 24.33 12.92 -11.12
N ALA A 36 23.39 12.90 -12.07
CA ALA A 36 23.46 12.15 -13.31
C ALA A 36 23.13 13.04 -14.53
N ASN A 37 23.61 12.64 -15.71
CA ASN A 37 23.23 13.33 -16.96
C ASN A 37 21.75 13.07 -17.29
N SER A 38 21.02 14.09 -17.71
CA SER A 38 19.61 14.01 -18.08
C SER A 38 19.32 13.02 -19.21
N ALA A 39 20.25 12.82 -20.14
CA ALA A 39 20.16 11.83 -21.22
C ALA A 39 20.01 10.39 -20.68
N LEU A 40 20.51 10.10 -19.47
CA LEU A 40 20.42 8.78 -18.85
C LEU A 40 19.01 8.44 -18.39
N ILE A 41 18.13 9.43 -18.15
CA ILE A 41 16.71 9.18 -17.89
C ILE A 41 16.06 8.58 -19.15
N SER A 42 16.30 9.18 -20.31
CA SER A 42 15.79 8.66 -21.59
C SER A 42 16.41 7.31 -21.93
N TYR A 43 17.70 7.13 -21.67
CA TYR A 43 18.40 5.88 -21.93
C TYR A 43 17.87 4.70 -21.10
N HIS A 44 17.68 4.88 -19.77
CA HIS A 44 17.28 3.80 -18.88
C HIS A 44 15.76 3.59 -18.79
N PHE A 45 14.95 4.62 -19.01
CA PHE A 45 13.52 4.60 -18.75
C PHE A 45 12.66 5.10 -19.93
N GLY A 46 13.28 5.51 -21.04
CA GLY A 46 12.61 6.08 -22.19
C GLY A 46 12.17 7.53 -22.01
N SER A 47 11.66 7.87 -20.84
CA SER A 47 11.17 9.23 -20.51
C SER A 47 11.05 9.43 -18.99
N LYS A 48 10.73 10.66 -18.58
CA LYS A 48 10.37 10.97 -17.18
C LYS A 48 9.19 10.13 -16.70
N GLU A 49 8.23 9.97 -17.55
CA GLU A 49 7.03 9.15 -17.31
C GLU A 49 7.39 7.66 -17.15
N GLY A 50 8.33 7.15 -17.92
CA GLY A 50 8.83 5.77 -17.79
C GLY A 50 9.55 5.54 -16.46
N LEU A 51 10.33 6.52 -16.00
CA LEU A 51 10.90 6.51 -14.65
C LEU A 51 9.80 6.50 -13.58
N TYR A 52 8.80 7.37 -13.70
CA TYR A 52 7.68 7.43 -12.77
C TYR A 52 6.91 6.10 -12.71
N SER A 53 6.57 5.52 -13.85
CA SER A 53 5.91 4.21 -13.94
C SER A 53 6.75 3.10 -13.29
N THR A 54 8.07 3.11 -13.50
CA THR A 54 8.99 2.16 -12.87
C THR A 54 8.97 2.28 -11.34
N ILE A 55 8.91 3.52 -10.83
CA ILE A 55 8.84 3.78 -9.39
C ILE A 55 7.49 3.34 -8.82
N LEU A 56 6.39 3.67 -9.49
CA LEU A 56 5.07 3.20 -9.07
C LEU A 56 5.03 1.67 -8.97
N GLU A 57 5.52 0.96 -9.99
CA GLU A 57 5.59 -0.50 -9.97
C GLU A 57 6.44 -1.02 -8.79
N LYS A 58 7.58 -0.39 -8.53
CA LYS A 58 8.43 -0.72 -7.37
C LYS A 58 7.70 -0.52 -6.04
N GLN A 59 6.92 0.57 -5.89
CA GLN A 59 6.19 0.87 -4.66
C GLN A 59 5.01 -0.07 -4.43
N PHE A 60 4.30 -0.48 -5.49
CA PHE A 60 3.08 -1.28 -5.38
C PHE A 60 3.30 -2.79 -5.51
N SER A 61 4.36 -3.26 -6.18
CA SER A 61 4.61 -4.70 -6.35
C SER A 61 4.68 -5.49 -5.04
N PRO A 62 5.18 -4.97 -3.90
CA PRO A 62 5.14 -5.69 -2.64
C PRO A 62 3.72 -6.05 -2.16
N ILE A 63 2.70 -5.24 -2.51
CA ILE A 63 1.29 -5.59 -2.24
C ILE A 63 0.86 -6.79 -3.07
N GLY A 64 1.26 -6.86 -4.34
CA GLY A 64 1.01 -8.02 -5.19
C GLY A 64 1.63 -9.29 -4.62
N MET A 65 2.90 -9.23 -4.21
CA MET A 65 3.61 -10.36 -3.58
C MET A 65 2.97 -10.79 -2.26
N LEU A 66 2.50 -9.83 -1.46
CA LEU A 66 1.75 -10.13 -0.24
C LEU A 66 0.48 -10.92 -0.56
N LEU A 67 -0.33 -10.44 -1.51
CA LEU A 67 -1.55 -11.13 -1.91
C LEU A 67 -1.28 -12.56 -2.43
N ASP A 68 -0.24 -12.74 -3.25
CA ASP A 68 0.17 -14.06 -3.73
C ASP A 68 0.52 -14.99 -2.56
N SER A 69 1.16 -14.45 -1.51
CA SER A 69 1.56 -15.22 -0.33
C SER A 69 0.40 -15.62 0.58
N VAL A 70 -0.68 -14.82 0.64
CA VAL A 70 -1.81 -15.08 1.55
C VAL A 70 -3.01 -15.73 0.86
N SER A 71 -3.16 -15.60 -0.45
CA SER A 71 -4.33 -16.16 -1.19
C SER A 71 -4.31 -17.68 -1.28
N GLY A 72 -3.13 -18.30 -1.34
CA GLY A 72 -2.97 -19.75 -1.53
C GLY A 72 -2.84 -20.56 -0.25
N ILE A 73 -2.87 -19.92 0.93
CA ILE A 73 -2.68 -20.65 2.18
C ILE A 73 -3.94 -21.40 2.63
N LYS A 74 -3.73 -22.59 3.18
CA LYS A 74 -4.77 -23.32 3.92
C LYS A 74 -4.86 -22.75 5.33
N ALA A 75 -5.69 -21.74 5.50
CA ALA A 75 -5.88 -21.03 6.75
C ALA A 75 -7.35 -20.58 6.85
N SER A 76 -7.82 -20.33 8.06
CA SER A 76 -9.16 -19.79 8.28
C SER A 76 -9.29 -18.36 7.73
N PRO A 77 -10.49 -17.87 7.42
CA PRO A 77 -10.73 -16.47 7.04
C PRO A 77 -10.12 -15.47 8.01
N THR A 78 -10.27 -15.69 9.30
CA THR A 78 -9.66 -14.89 10.37
C THR A 78 -8.13 -14.86 10.23
N GLU A 79 -7.48 -16.00 10.05
CA GLU A 79 -6.02 -16.08 9.89
C GLU A 79 -5.53 -15.41 8.61
N LYS A 80 -6.27 -15.51 7.50
CA LYS A 80 -5.96 -14.82 6.25
C LYS A 80 -5.97 -13.30 6.44
N ILE A 81 -6.97 -12.75 7.14
CA ILE A 81 -7.07 -11.32 7.46
C ILE A 81 -5.89 -10.88 8.32
N ILE A 82 -5.55 -11.63 9.38
CA ILE A 82 -4.41 -11.33 10.26
C ILE A 82 -3.09 -11.30 9.46
N LYS A 83 -2.84 -12.30 8.64
CA LYS A 83 -1.62 -12.38 7.83
C LYS A 83 -1.53 -11.26 6.79
N TYR A 84 -2.64 -10.93 6.15
CA TYR A 84 -2.72 -9.79 5.24
C TYR A 84 -2.35 -8.49 5.97
N ALA A 85 -2.95 -8.24 7.12
CA ALA A 85 -2.70 -7.02 7.88
C ALA A 85 -1.26 -6.90 8.37
N GLN A 86 -0.66 -7.99 8.85
CA GLN A 86 0.76 -8.06 9.19
C GLN A 86 1.65 -7.74 7.98
N GLY A 87 1.30 -8.30 6.83
CA GLY A 87 2.00 -8.00 5.56
C GLY A 87 1.90 -6.54 5.16
N VAL A 88 0.74 -5.89 5.35
CA VAL A 88 0.57 -4.44 5.12
C VAL A 88 1.52 -3.63 6.01
N ALA A 89 1.66 -3.97 7.30
CA ALA A 89 2.62 -3.31 8.18
C ALA A 89 4.07 -3.43 7.66
N ILE A 90 4.44 -4.62 7.18
CA ILE A 90 5.77 -4.88 6.60
C ILE A 90 5.99 -4.04 5.34
N VAL A 91 5.00 -3.96 4.45
CA VAL A 91 5.09 -3.13 3.23
C VAL A 91 5.32 -1.68 3.59
N HIS A 92 4.53 -1.10 4.49
CA HIS A 92 4.71 0.27 4.94
C HIS A 92 6.07 0.51 5.63
N GLY A 93 6.58 -0.48 6.37
CA GLY A 93 7.89 -0.40 7.01
C GLY A 93 9.06 -0.43 6.01
N LYS A 94 8.94 -1.22 4.94
CA LYS A 94 9.99 -1.39 3.92
C LYS A 94 9.92 -0.36 2.79
N MET A 95 8.74 0.21 2.54
CA MET A 95 8.48 1.13 1.42
C MET A 95 8.09 2.52 1.95
N PRO A 96 9.07 3.36 2.33
CA PRO A 96 8.80 4.63 3.02
C PRO A 96 8.01 5.65 2.20
N PHE A 97 8.01 5.52 0.87
CA PHE A 97 7.27 6.40 -0.03
C PHE A 97 5.91 5.84 -0.48
N PHE A 98 5.60 4.57 -0.17
CA PHE A 98 4.37 3.91 -0.61
C PHE A 98 3.11 4.72 -0.32
N THR A 99 2.95 5.17 0.93
CA THR A 99 1.78 5.97 1.35
C THR A 99 1.66 7.27 0.56
N LYS A 100 2.78 7.96 0.30
CA LYS A 100 2.77 9.21 -0.46
C LYS A 100 2.34 8.98 -1.92
N PHE A 101 2.88 7.94 -2.56
CA PHE A 101 2.47 7.57 -3.92
C PHE A 101 1.01 7.13 -3.99
N LEU A 102 0.55 6.31 -3.05
CA LEU A 102 -0.84 5.89 -2.98
C LEU A 102 -1.78 7.10 -2.87
N MET A 103 -1.52 8.00 -1.93
CA MET A 103 -2.33 9.20 -1.74
C MET A 103 -2.21 10.18 -2.89
N GLY A 104 -1.02 10.33 -3.45
CA GLY A 104 -0.79 11.18 -4.62
C GLY A 104 -1.63 10.74 -5.82
N GLU A 105 -1.64 9.44 -6.12
CA GLU A 105 -2.43 8.86 -7.21
C GLU A 105 -3.94 8.90 -6.93
N ILE A 106 -4.39 8.78 -5.68
CA ILE A 106 -5.82 8.91 -5.31
C ILE A 106 -6.30 10.36 -5.49
N ILE A 107 -5.49 11.34 -5.08
CA ILE A 107 -5.89 12.76 -5.08
C ILE A 107 -5.70 13.41 -6.46
N ASN A 108 -4.60 13.10 -7.14
CA ASN A 108 -4.23 13.62 -8.45
C ASN A 108 -3.81 12.47 -9.37
N PRO A 109 -4.76 11.71 -9.90
CA PRO A 109 -4.47 10.52 -10.66
C PRO A 109 -3.64 10.84 -11.91
N SER A 110 -2.52 10.15 -12.08
CA SER A 110 -1.73 10.18 -13.30
C SER A 110 -2.33 9.25 -14.36
N ARG A 111 -1.83 9.33 -15.60
CA ARG A 111 -2.23 8.37 -16.65
C ARG A 111 -1.89 6.90 -16.30
N PHE A 112 -1.06 6.66 -15.30
CA PHE A 112 -0.69 5.33 -14.82
C PHE A 112 -1.60 4.82 -13.70
N PHE A 113 -2.49 5.68 -13.18
CA PHE A 113 -3.40 5.34 -12.09
C PHE A 113 -4.26 4.14 -12.45
N GLU A 114 -4.98 4.21 -13.58
CA GLU A 114 -5.91 3.15 -13.98
C GLU A 114 -5.23 1.77 -14.12
N PRO A 115 -4.15 1.60 -14.92
CA PRO A 115 -3.50 0.30 -15.06
C PRO A 115 -2.94 -0.24 -13.75
N LEU A 116 -2.39 0.63 -12.91
CA LEU A 116 -1.71 0.23 -11.69
C LEU A 116 -2.71 -0.09 -10.57
N ILE A 117 -3.75 0.74 -10.43
CA ILE A 117 -4.82 0.55 -9.46
C ILE A 117 -5.61 -0.72 -9.80
N GLN A 118 -5.94 -0.95 -11.07
CA GLN A 118 -6.56 -2.18 -11.53
C GLN A 118 -5.70 -3.39 -11.13
N LYS A 119 -4.38 -3.33 -11.36
CA LYS A 119 -3.47 -4.43 -11.07
C LYS A 119 -3.37 -4.76 -9.58
N TYR A 120 -3.40 -3.78 -8.69
CA TYR A 120 -3.12 -3.98 -7.25
C TYR A 120 -4.35 -3.79 -6.38
N ILE A 121 -5.09 -2.70 -6.52
CA ILE A 121 -6.22 -2.37 -5.62
C ILE A 121 -7.41 -3.30 -5.86
N HIS A 122 -7.74 -3.61 -7.10
CA HIS A 122 -8.77 -4.62 -7.40
C HIS A 122 -8.44 -5.99 -6.79
N ARG A 123 -7.16 -6.38 -6.81
CA ARG A 123 -6.74 -7.64 -6.18
C ARG A 123 -6.88 -7.61 -4.66
N VAL A 124 -6.49 -6.51 -4.01
CA VAL A 124 -6.70 -6.33 -2.57
C VAL A 124 -8.18 -6.44 -2.23
N TYR A 125 -9.01 -5.70 -2.95
CA TYR A 125 -10.45 -5.69 -2.72
C TYR A 125 -11.08 -7.05 -2.96
N GLY A 126 -10.73 -7.72 -4.05
CA GLY A 126 -11.18 -9.07 -4.36
C GLY A 126 -10.75 -10.09 -3.30
N PHE A 127 -9.49 -10.04 -2.83
CA PHE A 127 -9.00 -10.91 -1.77
C PHE A 127 -9.81 -10.72 -0.48
N LEU A 128 -10.01 -9.49 -0.04
CA LEU A 128 -10.72 -9.20 1.21
C LEU A 128 -12.20 -9.59 1.12
N THR A 129 -12.89 -9.21 0.05
CA THR A 129 -14.30 -9.54 -0.11
C THR A 129 -14.54 -11.05 -0.23
N ASN A 130 -13.66 -11.78 -0.90
CA ASN A 130 -13.74 -13.23 -0.98
C ASN A 130 -13.47 -13.90 0.38
N THR A 131 -12.45 -13.42 1.12
CA THR A 131 -12.14 -13.94 2.45
C THR A 131 -13.28 -13.67 3.44
N LEU A 132 -13.91 -12.49 3.37
CA LEU A 132 -15.05 -12.16 4.23
C LEU A 132 -16.28 -13.03 3.88
N ARG A 133 -16.58 -13.28 2.60
CA ARG A 133 -17.66 -14.20 2.20
C ARG A 133 -17.38 -15.63 2.66
N GLU A 134 -16.14 -16.11 2.48
CA GLU A 134 -15.72 -17.42 2.99
C GLU A 134 -15.98 -17.53 4.51
N GLY A 135 -15.69 -16.46 5.28
CA GLY A 135 -15.94 -16.42 6.72
C GLY A 135 -17.42 -16.44 7.09
N ILE A 136 -18.26 -15.77 6.30
CA ILE A 136 -19.73 -15.86 6.47
C ILE A 136 -20.22 -17.29 6.17
N ASP A 137 -19.76 -17.88 5.08
CA ASP A 137 -20.20 -19.19 4.62
C ASP A 137 -19.82 -20.30 5.61
N CYS A 138 -18.64 -20.19 6.27
CA CYS A 138 -18.21 -21.14 7.30
C CYS A 138 -18.65 -20.79 8.73
N GLY A 139 -19.36 -19.67 8.94
CA GLY A 139 -19.90 -19.25 10.23
C GLY A 139 -18.90 -18.56 11.17
N GLU A 140 -17.74 -18.16 10.69
CA GLU A 140 -16.81 -17.35 11.48
C GLU A 140 -17.26 -15.88 11.59
N PHE A 141 -17.96 -15.38 10.56
CA PHE A 141 -18.38 -13.98 10.48
C PHE A 141 -19.92 -13.89 10.38
N ARG A 142 -20.46 -12.81 10.95
CA ARG A 142 -21.89 -12.54 10.97
C ARG A 142 -22.47 -12.35 9.57
N LYS A 143 -23.69 -12.86 9.34
CA LYS A 143 -24.33 -12.92 8.03
C LYS A 143 -24.94 -11.59 7.57
N ASP A 144 -25.22 -10.68 8.50
CA ASP A 144 -25.85 -9.38 8.24
C ASP A 144 -24.86 -8.28 7.84
N MET A 145 -23.57 -8.63 7.70
CA MET A 145 -22.49 -7.71 7.35
C MET A 145 -22.50 -7.36 5.86
N ASP A 146 -22.41 -6.05 5.54
CA ASP A 146 -22.04 -5.63 4.18
C ASP A 146 -20.55 -5.90 3.97
N VAL A 147 -20.24 -6.91 3.15
CA VAL A 147 -18.89 -7.37 2.83
C VAL A 147 -18.06 -6.26 2.18
N ASN A 148 -18.67 -5.40 1.35
CA ASN A 148 -17.96 -4.33 0.67
C ASN A 148 -17.57 -3.22 1.65
N ALA A 149 -18.50 -2.84 2.51
CA ALA A 149 -18.25 -1.86 3.57
C ALA A 149 -17.19 -2.37 4.55
N ALA A 150 -17.25 -3.63 4.95
CA ALA A 150 -16.28 -4.26 5.84
C ALA A 150 -14.87 -4.31 5.21
N ALA A 151 -14.76 -4.69 3.93
CA ALA A 151 -13.49 -4.70 3.22
C ALA A 151 -12.88 -3.29 3.14
N LEU A 152 -13.69 -2.28 2.81
CA LEU A 152 -13.25 -0.89 2.74
C LEU A 152 -12.86 -0.34 4.12
N ALA A 153 -13.62 -0.67 5.17
CA ALA A 153 -13.30 -0.29 6.55
C ALA A 153 -11.95 -0.88 6.98
N LEU A 154 -11.69 -2.16 6.71
CA LEU A 154 -10.41 -2.80 7.03
C LEU A 154 -9.25 -2.12 6.30
N VAL A 155 -9.37 -1.89 4.99
CA VAL A 155 -8.34 -1.17 4.21
C VAL A 155 -8.10 0.23 4.80
N GLY A 156 -9.16 0.96 5.14
CA GLY A 156 -9.08 2.27 5.78
C GLY A 156 -8.34 2.21 7.13
N MET A 157 -8.73 1.30 8.02
CA MET A 157 -8.09 1.12 9.33
C MET A 157 -6.60 0.83 9.20
N LEU A 158 -6.21 -0.09 8.32
CA LEU A 158 -4.81 -0.50 8.16
C LEU A 158 -3.94 0.60 7.56
N ASN A 159 -4.44 1.39 6.62
CA ASN A 159 -3.66 2.41 5.93
C ASN A 159 -3.69 3.77 6.61
N PHE A 160 -4.80 4.14 7.29
CA PHE A 160 -4.98 5.46 7.86
C PHE A 160 -3.92 5.83 8.91
N TYR A 161 -3.44 4.87 9.69
CA TYR A 161 -2.33 5.10 10.61
C TYR A 161 -1.09 5.65 9.92
N PHE A 162 -0.69 5.03 8.80
CA PHE A 162 0.50 5.44 8.06
C PHE A 162 0.28 6.76 7.33
N ILE A 163 -0.92 7.01 6.83
CA ILE A 163 -1.32 8.27 6.19
C ILE A 163 -1.31 9.41 7.21
N SER A 164 -1.90 9.19 8.40
CA SER A 164 -2.06 10.21 9.43
C SER A 164 -0.81 10.44 10.28
N ARG A 165 0.22 9.60 10.15
CA ARG A 165 1.43 9.63 10.99
C ARG A 165 2.08 11.02 11.14
N PRO A 166 2.17 11.88 10.09
CA PRO A 166 2.71 13.23 10.25
C PRO A 166 1.92 14.10 11.25
N ILE A 167 0.62 13.82 11.40
CA ILE A 167 -0.29 14.53 12.29
C ILE A 167 -0.39 13.81 13.63
N SER A 168 -0.60 12.50 13.64
CA SER A 168 -0.84 11.71 14.85
C SER A 168 0.33 11.74 15.83
N ARG A 169 1.57 11.88 15.36
CA ARG A 169 2.76 12.08 16.19
C ARG A 169 2.66 13.29 17.13
N ARG A 170 1.78 14.26 16.85
CA ARG A 170 1.60 15.44 17.69
C ARG A 170 0.72 15.20 18.91
N PHE A 171 -0.08 14.13 18.92
CA PHE A 171 -1.04 13.82 20.00
C PHE A 171 -0.75 12.48 20.67
N VAL A 172 -0.07 11.58 19.96
CA VAL A 172 0.27 10.25 20.49
C VAL A 172 1.70 10.32 21.01
N PRO A 173 1.93 10.04 22.30
CA PRO A 173 3.26 10.08 22.88
C PRO A 173 4.22 9.14 22.13
N ASP A 174 5.48 9.59 21.96
CA ASP A 174 6.53 8.79 21.32
C ASP A 174 6.70 7.45 22.03
N GLY A 175 6.82 6.38 21.22
CA GLY A 175 7.01 5.01 21.70
C GLY A 175 5.74 4.26 22.11
N THR A 176 4.58 4.91 22.24
CA THR A 176 3.32 4.23 22.62
C THR A 176 2.65 3.51 21.46
N MET A 177 2.83 4.00 20.24
CA MET A 177 2.22 3.39 19.05
C MET A 177 3.24 3.18 17.93
N GLN A 178 3.72 1.95 17.81
CA GLN A 178 4.47 1.49 16.64
C GLN A 178 3.51 0.90 15.62
N GLY A 179 3.84 0.98 14.32
CA GLY A 179 2.95 0.54 13.25
C GLY A 179 2.46 -0.91 13.42
N GLU A 180 3.32 -1.83 13.84
CA GLU A 180 2.93 -3.23 14.12
C GLU A 180 1.92 -3.35 15.26
N LYS A 181 2.11 -2.63 16.37
CA LYS A 181 1.16 -2.63 17.49
C LYS A 181 -0.20 -2.06 17.08
N PHE A 182 -0.18 -0.98 16.28
CA PHE A 182 -1.41 -0.42 15.75
C PHE A 182 -2.17 -1.43 14.89
N ILE A 183 -1.48 -2.10 13.97
CA ILE A 183 -2.09 -3.09 13.08
C ILE A 183 -2.72 -4.24 13.88
N VAL A 184 -2.03 -4.76 14.90
CA VAL A 184 -2.59 -5.81 15.77
C VAL A 184 -3.90 -5.36 16.40
N GLN A 185 -3.92 -4.15 16.99
CA GLN A 185 -5.13 -3.61 17.63
C GLN A 185 -6.25 -3.30 16.62
N ALA A 186 -5.91 -2.73 15.47
CA ALA A 186 -6.89 -2.43 14.43
C ALA A 186 -7.55 -3.71 13.90
N VAL A 187 -6.78 -4.77 13.70
CA VAL A 187 -7.32 -6.09 13.30
C VAL A 187 -8.17 -6.70 14.38
N GLU A 188 -7.77 -6.62 15.64
CA GLU A 188 -8.57 -7.11 16.77
C GLU A 188 -9.93 -6.41 16.85
N ILE A 189 -9.93 -5.07 16.77
CA ILE A 189 -11.17 -4.27 16.73
C ILE A 189 -12.05 -4.68 15.54
N PHE A 190 -11.45 -4.82 14.35
CA PHE A 190 -12.17 -5.22 13.16
C PHE A 190 -12.80 -6.62 13.32
N LEU A 191 -11.99 -7.61 13.72
CA LEU A 191 -12.43 -8.99 13.87
C LEU A 191 -13.55 -9.12 14.94
N ASN A 192 -13.45 -8.39 16.05
CA ASN A 192 -14.51 -8.34 17.04
C ASN A 192 -15.81 -7.72 16.50
N GLY A 193 -15.72 -6.81 15.53
CA GLY A 193 -16.90 -6.21 14.87
C GLY A 193 -17.56 -7.10 13.82
N VAL A 194 -16.86 -8.09 13.28
CA VAL A 194 -17.37 -8.94 12.17
C VAL A 194 -17.61 -10.40 12.58
N LYS A 195 -17.12 -10.84 13.74
CA LYS A 195 -17.35 -12.20 14.24
C LYS A 195 -18.82 -12.44 14.51
N GLU A 196 -19.24 -13.69 14.26
CA GLU A 196 -20.53 -14.17 14.76
C GLU A 196 -20.41 -14.34 16.29
N TYR A 197 -21.29 -13.69 17.02
CA TYR A 197 -21.47 -13.96 18.44
C TYR A 197 -22.52 -15.07 18.53
N GLY A 198 -22.15 -16.24 19.05
CA GLY A 198 -23.16 -17.25 19.39
C GLY A 198 -24.18 -16.66 20.32
N ASP A 199 -25.46 -16.91 20.05
CA ASP A 199 -26.55 -16.61 21.02
C ASP A 199 -26.23 -17.33 22.33
N GLU A 200 -26.00 -16.56 23.40
CA GLU A 200 -25.93 -17.09 24.78
C GLU A 200 -27.29 -17.63 25.26
#